data_00cc6c7720e333dd0b171766ba234020
#
_entry.id   00cc6c7720e333dd0b171766ba234020
#
_cell.length_a   1.000
_cell.length_b   1.000
_cell.length_c   1.000
_cell.angle_alpha   90.00
_cell.angle_beta   90.00
_cell.angle_gamma   90.00
#
_symmetry.space_group_name_H-M   'P 1'
#
loop_
_entity.id
_entity.type
_entity.pdbx_description
1 polymer ?
#
loop_
_entity_poly.entity_id
_entity_poly.type
_entity_poly.pdbx_seq_one_letter_code
_entity_poly.pdbx_strand_id
1 'polypeptide(L)' 'MPTPGQIKARNLIKYWEKGKGAMLINWGTPGDFTRCVTHLTPYLGPRAKGFCAIRHKRTTGTWPGHNHH' A
#
# COMPACT_ATOMS: atom_id res chain seq x y z
N MET A 1 21.96 2.01 -14.12
CA MET A 1 21.56 0.99 -13.12
C MET A 1 20.85 1.67 -11.98
N PRO A 2 19.80 1.07 -11.44
CA PRO A 2 19.12 1.68 -10.31
C PRO A 2 20.00 1.70 -9.07
N THR A 3 19.81 2.70 -8.21
CA THR A 3 20.51 2.77 -6.94
C THR A 3 19.95 1.74 -5.97
N PRO A 4 20.69 1.36 -4.91
CA PRO A 4 20.16 0.45 -3.90
C PRO A 4 18.84 0.94 -3.29
N GLY A 5 18.69 2.26 -3.10
CA GLY A 5 17.43 2.81 -2.59
C GLY A 5 16.27 2.62 -3.55
N GLN A 6 16.53 2.76 -4.85
CA GLN A 6 15.50 2.56 -5.88
C GLN A 6 15.09 1.10 -5.95
N ILE A 7 16.04 0.18 -5.81
CA ILE A 7 15.74 -1.26 -5.80
C ILE A 7 14.84 -1.59 -4.61
N LYS A 8 15.18 -1.07 -3.43
CA LYS A 8 14.37 -1.29 -2.23
C LYS A 8 12.95 -0.73 -2.40
N ALA A 9 12.82 0.45 -2.99
CA ALA A 9 11.51 1.07 -3.19
C ALA A 9 10.65 0.23 -4.13
N ARG A 10 11.24 -0.27 -5.24
CA ARG A 10 10.51 -1.14 -6.16
C ARG A 10 10.06 -2.42 -5.50
N ASN A 11 10.94 -3.05 -4.71
CA ASN A 11 10.63 -4.29 -4.01
C ASN A 11 9.53 -4.08 -2.98
N LEU A 12 9.57 -2.95 -2.29
CA LEU A 12 8.55 -2.61 -1.31
C LEU A 12 7.19 -2.43 -1.97
N ILE A 13 7.15 -1.71 -3.09
CA ILE A 13 5.91 -1.50 -3.85
C ILE A 13 5.35 -2.85 -4.31
N LYS A 14 6.18 -3.67 -4.91
CA LYS A 14 5.77 -4.98 -5.41
C LYS A 14 5.27 -5.87 -4.27
N TYR A 15 5.97 -5.85 -3.15
CA TYR A 15 5.61 -6.63 -1.97
C TYR A 15 4.20 -6.28 -1.48
N TRP A 16 3.89 -4.98 -1.41
CA TRP A 16 2.61 -4.53 -0.88
C TRP A 16 1.48 -4.49 -1.92
N GLU A 17 1.81 -4.52 -3.21
CA GLU A 17 0.78 -4.56 -4.26
C GLU A 17 0.49 -5.99 -4.75
N LYS A 18 1.49 -6.86 -4.79
CA LYS A 18 1.37 -8.18 -5.41
C LYS A 18 1.96 -9.32 -4.61
N GLY A 19 2.77 -9.03 -3.60
CA GLY A 19 3.46 -10.04 -2.81
C GLY A 19 2.71 -10.40 -1.53
N LYS A 20 3.46 -10.89 -0.54
CA LYS A 20 2.88 -11.30 0.73
C LYS A 20 2.21 -10.14 1.48
N GLY A 21 2.73 -8.93 1.34
CA GLY A 21 2.09 -7.75 1.93
C GLY A 21 0.69 -7.54 1.40
N ALA A 22 0.49 -7.74 0.11
CA ALA A 22 -0.83 -7.62 -0.50
C ALA A 22 -1.82 -8.62 0.10
N MET A 23 -1.35 -9.81 0.42
CA MET A 23 -2.19 -10.83 1.07
C MET A 23 -2.59 -10.41 2.48
N LEU A 24 -1.68 -9.77 3.21
CA LEU A 24 -1.96 -9.28 4.55
C LEU A 24 -2.99 -8.14 4.53
N ILE A 25 -2.90 -7.29 3.53
CA ILE A 25 -3.81 -6.16 3.38
C ILE A 25 -5.17 -6.62 2.86
N ASN A 26 -5.17 -7.60 1.97
CA ASN A 26 -6.37 -8.13 1.32
C ASN A 26 -7.11 -7.03 0.56
N TRP A 27 -6.41 -6.48 -0.44
CA TRP A 27 -6.92 -5.37 -1.24
C TRP A 27 -8.29 -5.70 -1.84
N GLY A 28 -9.16 -4.69 -1.87
CA GLY A 28 -10.50 -4.84 -2.39
C GLY A 28 -11.54 -5.29 -1.38
N THR A 29 -11.15 -5.44 -0.11
CA THR A 29 -12.06 -5.82 0.96
C THR A 29 -12.22 -4.67 1.96
N PRO A 30 -13.34 -4.63 2.72
CA PRO A 30 -13.53 -3.58 3.71
C PRO A 30 -12.37 -3.50 4.70
N GLY A 31 -11.91 -2.27 4.95
CA GLY A 31 -10.81 -2.04 5.89
C GLY A 31 -9.42 -2.24 5.31
N ASP A 32 -9.28 -2.48 4.01
CA ASP A 32 -7.99 -2.70 3.38
C ASP A 32 -7.05 -1.52 3.57
N PHE A 33 -7.53 -0.29 3.37
CA PHE A 33 -6.69 0.91 3.57
C PHE A 33 -6.21 1.02 5.01
N THR A 34 -7.10 0.79 5.98
CA THR A 34 -6.73 0.83 7.39
C THR A 34 -5.69 -0.22 7.73
N ARG A 35 -5.84 -1.43 7.19
CA ARG A 35 -4.86 -2.50 7.40
C ARG A 35 -3.49 -2.10 6.83
N CYS A 36 -3.49 -1.49 5.64
CA CYS A 36 -2.26 -1.02 5.03
C CYS A 36 -1.57 0.02 5.90
N VAL A 37 -2.29 1.04 6.35
CA VAL A 37 -1.73 2.08 7.20
C VAL A 37 -1.19 1.50 8.50
N THR A 38 -1.94 0.59 9.12
CA THR A 38 -1.51 -0.06 10.36
C THR A 38 -0.20 -0.83 10.17
N HIS A 39 -0.09 -1.59 9.08
CA HIS A 39 1.12 -2.35 8.80
C HIS A 39 2.31 -1.47 8.46
N LEU A 40 2.09 -0.36 7.79
CA LEU A 40 3.19 0.43 7.23
C LEU A 40 3.61 1.61 8.10
N THR A 41 2.79 2.04 9.05
CA THR A 41 3.16 3.14 9.93
C THR A 41 4.49 2.91 10.66
N PRO A 42 4.81 1.70 11.18
CA PRO A 42 6.11 1.46 11.82
C PRO A 42 7.29 1.72 10.90
N TYR A 43 7.12 1.62 9.59
CA TYR A 43 8.21 1.80 8.62
C TYR A 43 8.21 3.17 7.98
N LEU A 44 7.04 3.72 7.69
CA LEU A 44 6.90 4.94 6.90
C LEU A 44 6.43 6.14 7.71
N GLY A 45 5.95 5.92 8.92
CA GLY A 45 5.43 7.00 9.76
C GLY A 45 4.28 7.73 9.06
N PRO A 46 4.28 9.08 9.07
CA PRO A 46 3.17 9.84 8.48
C PRO A 46 3.03 9.65 6.97
N ARG A 47 4.02 9.07 6.30
CA ARG A 47 3.95 8.79 4.86
C ARG A 47 3.11 7.56 4.56
N ALA A 48 2.78 6.74 5.56
CA ALA A 48 2.05 5.51 5.35
C ALA A 48 0.69 5.75 4.68
N LYS A 49 -0.02 6.80 5.08
CA LYS A 49 -1.34 7.09 4.50
C LYS A 49 -1.26 7.36 3.00
N GLY A 50 -0.31 8.21 2.57
CA GLY A 50 -0.14 8.51 1.15
C GLY A 50 0.29 7.30 0.36
N PHE A 51 1.25 6.53 0.89
CA PHE A 51 1.70 5.31 0.26
C PHE A 51 0.54 4.33 0.07
N CYS A 52 -0.24 4.11 1.12
CA CYS A 52 -1.35 3.17 1.08
C CYS A 52 -2.46 3.65 0.14
N ALA A 53 -2.72 4.96 0.07
CA ALA A 53 -3.73 5.50 -0.83
C ALA A 53 -3.38 5.18 -2.29
N ILE A 54 -2.11 5.39 -2.67
CA ILE A 54 -1.67 5.09 -4.03
C ILE A 54 -1.75 3.59 -4.31
N ARG A 55 -1.32 2.75 -3.35
CA ARG A 55 -1.42 1.30 -3.50
C ARG A 55 -2.87 0.85 -3.65
N HIS A 56 -3.77 1.45 -2.88
CA HIS A 56 -5.20 1.15 -2.97
C HIS A 56 -5.73 1.48 -4.38
N LYS A 57 -5.40 2.67 -4.88
CA LYS A 57 -5.83 3.07 -6.22
C LYS A 57 -5.29 2.13 -7.30
N ARG A 58 -4.02 1.75 -7.21
CA ARG A 58 -3.39 0.88 -8.21
C ARG A 58 -3.92 -0.54 -8.17
N THR A 59 -4.31 -1.03 -7.02
CA THR A 59 -4.75 -2.42 -6.87
C THR A 59 -6.26 -2.59 -7.04
N THR A 60 -7.04 -1.60 -6.66
CA THR A 60 -8.51 -1.70 -6.70
C THR A 60 -9.15 -0.81 -7.76
N GLY A 61 -8.41 0.16 -8.28
CA GLY A 61 -8.93 1.11 -9.26
C GLY A 61 -9.62 2.32 -8.65
N THR A 62 -9.76 2.39 -7.33
CA THR A 62 -10.43 3.49 -6.65
C THR A 62 -9.60 4.02 -5.49
N TRP A 63 -9.80 5.30 -5.15
CA TRP A 63 -9.15 5.88 -3.99
C TRP A 63 -9.85 5.43 -2.71
N PRO A 64 -9.09 5.33 -1.57
CA PRO A 64 -9.70 4.93 -0.30
C PRO A 64 -10.81 5.90 0.10
N GLY A 65 -11.92 5.37 0.58
CA GLY A 65 -13.03 6.18 1.03
C GLY A 65 -13.87 6.82 -0.05
N HIS A 66 -13.46 6.66 -1.32
CA HIS A 66 -14.16 7.29 -2.43
C HIS A 66 -15.54 6.73 -2.68
N ASN A 67 -15.75 5.48 -2.35
CA ASN A 67 -16.99 4.78 -2.65
C ASN A 67 -17.96 4.68 -1.49
N HIS A 68 -17.70 5.41 -0.43
CA HIS A 68 -18.65 5.43 0.67
C HIS A 68 -19.66 6.55 0.43
N HIS A 69 -20.87 6.30 0.66
CA HIS A 69 -21.93 7.28 0.48
C HIS A 69 -23.00 7.07 1.51
#